data_26f168172b02e16d1411b5f4ff94ec7f
#
_entry.id   26f168172b02e16d1411b5f4ff94ec7f
#
_cell.length_a   1.000
_cell.length_b   1.000
_cell.length_c   1.000
_cell.angle_alpha   90.00
_cell.angle_beta   90.00
_cell.angle_gamma   90.00
#
_symmetry.space_group_name_H-M   'P 1'
#
loop_
_entity.id
_entity.type
_entity.pdbx_description
1 polymer ?
#
loop_
_entity_poly.entity_id
_entity_poly.type
_entity_poly.pdbx_seq_one_letter_code
_entity_poly.pdbx_strand_id
1 'polypeptide(L)'
;MALCLVLGFVAGRRTAPMRGGNHSNEMKMEYRTNFDDYGASAVERKGDHAASPYFYSMDFFNAEPTDSLFILPHFQTIQQTSWWSCGVSATEMVLNYFGARGDWDEESLSELREDHADQHIGTCLDQIIDMFEAVGGFELETTYNYIDDLDAVNMAFIREHVRAGIPILVGWNDWGGHWQVIIGYDTMGTETTQDDVIIVADPYDTTDHNQDGYGVYSAERFLYNFTFYNFFSEESGELNDYCFLVAKPQA
;
A
#
# COMPACT_ATOMS: atom_id res chain seq x y z
N MET A 1 -44.45 -21.52 19.77
CA MET A 1 -43.24 -21.89 18.97
C MET A 1 -42.82 -20.85 17.93
N ALA A 2 -43.72 -20.11 17.30
CA ALA A 2 -43.37 -19.10 16.29
C ALA A 2 -42.62 -17.87 16.83
N LEU A 3 -42.89 -17.49 18.08
CA LEU A 3 -42.28 -16.29 18.69
C LEU A 3 -40.77 -16.46 19.02
N CYS A 4 -40.34 -17.67 19.38
CA CYS A 4 -38.94 -17.96 19.67
C CYS A 4 -38.06 -17.99 18.41
N LEU A 5 -38.61 -18.40 17.26
CA LEU A 5 -37.92 -18.41 15.99
C LEU A 5 -37.65 -16.99 15.44
N VAL A 6 -38.61 -16.09 15.63
CA VAL A 6 -38.48 -14.68 15.23
C VAL A 6 -37.45 -13.94 16.10
N LEU A 7 -37.47 -14.20 17.40
CA LEU A 7 -36.49 -13.60 18.32
C LEU A 7 -35.07 -14.15 18.09
N GLY A 8 -34.94 -15.42 17.77
CA GLY A 8 -33.65 -16.03 17.43
C GLY A 8 -33.05 -15.46 16.13
N PHE A 9 -33.90 -15.19 15.13
CA PHE A 9 -33.46 -14.61 13.87
C PHE A 9 -33.02 -13.13 14.00
N VAL A 10 -33.72 -12.37 14.84
CA VAL A 10 -33.36 -10.97 15.13
C VAL A 10 -32.12 -10.88 16.02
N ALA A 11 -31.97 -11.79 16.98
CA ALA A 11 -30.78 -11.86 17.81
C ALA A 11 -29.54 -12.30 17.00
N GLY A 12 -29.70 -13.28 16.10
CA GLY A 12 -28.61 -13.72 15.23
C GLY A 12 -28.11 -12.65 14.26
N ARG A 13 -28.96 -11.76 13.79
CA ARG A 13 -28.57 -10.61 12.96
C ARG A 13 -27.84 -9.52 13.75
N ARG A 14 -28.15 -9.37 15.04
CA ARG A 14 -27.50 -8.35 15.89
C ARG A 14 -26.15 -8.78 16.45
N THR A 15 -25.87 -10.07 16.43
CA THR A 15 -24.61 -10.63 16.94
C THR A 15 -23.68 -11.11 15.85
N ALA A 16 -24.07 -11.01 14.57
CA ALA A 16 -23.12 -11.20 13.49
C ALA A 16 -22.04 -10.10 13.63
N PRO A 17 -20.77 -10.46 13.71
CA PRO A 17 -19.70 -9.46 13.72
C PRO A 17 -19.89 -8.57 12.49
N MET A 18 -19.82 -7.27 12.68
CA MET A 18 -19.84 -6.34 11.56
C MET A 18 -18.65 -6.68 10.67
N ARG A 19 -18.93 -7.27 9.53
CA ARG A 19 -17.91 -7.54 8.52
C ARG A 19 -17.64 -6.24 7.79
N GLY A 20 -16.39 -5.96 7.51
CA GLY A 20 -15.95 -4.72 6.93
C GLY A 20 -15.69 -3.64 7.96
N GLY A 21 -15.77 -3.97 9.22
CA GLY A 21 -15.14 -3.14 10.25
C GLY A 21 -13.64 -3.28 10.07
N ASN A 22 -13.01 -2.20 10.12
CA ASN A 22 -11.62 -1.99 10.09
C ASN A 22 -10.93 -2.57 11.31
N HIS A 23 -10.93 -3.87 11.42
CA HIS A 23 -10.43 -4.59 12.59
C HIS A 23 -8.95 -4.36 12.84
N SER A 24 -8.27 -3.95 11.81
CA SER A 24 -6.84 -3.74 11.85
C SER A 24 -6.46 -2.29 12.02
N ASN A 25 -7.36 -1.33 11.82
CA ASN A 25 -7.09 0.09 11.93
C ASN A 25 -6.58 0.51 13.28
N GLU A 26 -7.26 0.11 14.32
CA GLU A 26 -6.85 0.42 15.70
C GLU A 26 -5.41 -0.03 15.98
N MET A 27 -4.94 -1.00 15.24
CA MET A 27 -3.62 -1.60 15.42
C MET A 27 -2.55 -0.98 14.53
N LYS A 28 -2.95 -0.27 13.47
CA LYS A 28 -2.05 0.01 12.36
C LYS A 28 -2.01 1.44 11.88
N MET A 29 -3.10 2.15 12.02
CA MET A 29 -3.12 3.52 11.56
C MET A 29 -2.60 4.43 12.66
N GLU A 30 -1.40 4.89 12.49
CA GLU A 30 -0.82 5.91 13.35
C GLU A 30 -1.22 7.27 12.78
N TYR A 31 -2.19 7.92 13.41
CA TYR A 31 -2.50 9.31 13.12
C TYR A 31 -1.53 10.20 13.89
N ARG A 32 -0.60 10.76 13.16
CA ARG A 32 0.39 11.70 13.69
C ARG A 32 -0.09 13.14 13.52
N THR A 33 0.68 14.05 14.08
CA THR A 33 0.54 15.47 13.73
C THR A 33 0.91 15.61 12.25
N ASN A 34 -0.02 16.10 11.44
CA ASN A 34 0.21 16.31 10.02
C ASN A 34 1.33 17.33 9.81
N PHE A 35 2.14 17.14 8.78
CA PHE A 35 3.06 18.18 8.28
C PHE A 35 2.29 19.37 7.70
N ASP A 36 1.13 19.10 7.15
CA ASP A 36 0.21 20.09 6.64
C ASP A 36 -1.26 19.68 6.87
N ASP A 37 -2.20 20.52 6.47
CA ASP A 37 -3.63 20.26 6.65
C ASP A 37 -4.22 19.32 5.56
N TYR A 38 -3.39 18.68 4.75
CA TYR A 38 -3.80 17.90 3.58
C TYR A 38 -3.38 16.42 3.66
N GLY A 39 -2.88 15.96 4.80
CA GLY A 39 -2.58 14.55 5.02
C GLY A 39 -3.82 13.67 5.04
N ALA A 40 -3.63 12.36 4.97
CA ALA A 40 -4.73 11.39 4.93
C ALA A 40 -5.68 11.51 6.14
N SER A 41 -5.14 11.78 7.33
CA SER A 41 -5.93 11.97 8.55
C SER A 41 -6.75 13.27 8.58
N ALA A 42 -6.45 14.25 7.71
CA ALA A 42 -7.18 15.50 7.61
C ALA A 42 -8.46 15.37 6.74
N VAL A 43 -8.56 14.31 5.95
CA VAL A 43 -9.73 14.07 5.09
C VAL A 43 -10.90 13.62 5.92
N GLU A 44 -12.01 14.39 5.85
CA GLU A 44 -13.24 14.03 6.54
C GLU A 44 -13.89 12.80 5.91
N ARG A 45 -13.99 11.74 6.68
CA ARG A 45 -14.60 10.48 6.26
C ARG A 45 -16.09 10.48 6.61
N LYS A 46 -16.91 10.65 5.58
CA LYS A 46 -18.38 10.59 5.71
C LYS A 46 -18.98 9.28 5.26
N GLY A 47 -18.18 8.43 4.65
CA GLY A 47 -18.63 7.29 3.89
C GLY A 47 -18.31 5.94 4.49
N ASP A 48 -17.67 5.86 5.64
CA ASP A 48 -17.37 4.57 6.27
C ASP A 48 -18.65 3.91 6.74
N HIS A 49 -19.06 2.89 6.00
CA HIS A 49 -20.31 2.17 6.23
C HIS A 49 -20.01 0.70 6.56
N ALA A 50 -19.39 0.47 7.70
CA ALA A 50 -19.08 -0.88 8.18
C ALA A 50 -20.28 -1.84 8.16
N ALA A 51 -21.48 -1.32 8.16
CA ALA A 51 -22.72 -2.07 8.11
C ALA A 51 -23.35 -2.17 6.71
N SER A 52 -22.65 -1.73 5.65
CA SER A 52 -23.17 -1.84 4.28
C SER A 52 -23.38 -3.31 3.90
N PRO A 53 -24.53 -3.70 3.35
CA PRO A 53 -24.74 -5.05 2.87
C PRO A 53 -24.07 -5.34 1.51
N TYR A 54 -23.59 -4.30 0.83
CA TYR A 54 -23.07 -4.39 -0.54
C TYR A 54 -21.57 -4.12 -0.63
N PHE A 55 -21.07 -3.26 0.25
CA PHE A 55 -19.69 -2.82 0.27
C PHE A 55 -19.09 -3.09 1.64
N TYR A 56 -18.10 -3.94 1.68
CA TYR A 56 -17.27 -4.18 2.85
C TYR A 56 -15.88 -4.55 2.37
N SER A 57 -14.87 -4.13 3.10
CA SER A 57 -13.51 -4.60 2.86
C SER A 57 -13.25 -5.89 3.62
N MET A 58 -12.33 -6.67 3.09
CA MET A 58 -11.76 -7.82 3.79
C MET A 58 -10.86 -7.31 4.92
N ASP A 59 -10.75 -8.06 6.00
CA ASP A 59 -9.71 -7.82 7.01
C ASP A 59 -8.36 -8.31 6.46
N PHE A 60 -7.70 -7.47 5.65
CA PHE A 60 -6.45 -7.81 4.99
C PHE A 60 -5.31 -8.05 5.97
N PHE A 61 -5.32 -7.43 7.14
CA PHE A 61 -4.30 -7.64 8.16
C PHE A 61 -4.29 -9.07 8.71
N ASN A 62 -5.46 -9.65 8.88
CA ASN A 62 -5.62 -11.01 9.39
C ASN A 62 -5.95 -12.01 8.26
N ALA A 63 -5.84 -11.60 7.01
CA ALA A 63 -6.10 -12.48 5.89
C ALA A 63 -5.02 -13.56 5.78
N GLU A 64 -5.46 -14.77 5.54
CA GLU A 64 -4.59 -15.92 5.35
C GLU A 64 -4.52 -16.29 3.86
N PRO A 65 -3.35 -16.72 3.35
CA PRO A 65 -3.25 -17.21 1.99
C PRO A 65 -4.20 -18.38 1.71
N THR A 66 -4.70 -18.45 0.48
CA THR A 66 -5.52 -19.54 -0.04
C THR A 66 -4.86 -20.15 -1.28
N ASP A 67 -5.61 -20.96 -2.05
CA ASP A 67 -5.10 -21.50 -3.31
C ASP A 67 -4.90 -20.40 -4.37
N SER A 68 -5.65 -19.30 -4.32
CA SER A 68 -5.59 -18.20 -5.26
C SER A 68 -5.03 -16.91 -4.67
N LEU A 69 -5.32 -16.63 -3.41
CA LEU A 69 -4.87 -15.45 -2.68
C LEU A 69 -3.50 -15.67 -2.05
N PHE A 70 -2.57 -14.76 -2.32
CA PHE A 70 -1.30 -14.63 -1.61
C PHE A 70 -1.19 -13.23 -1.03
N ILE A 71 -0.94 -13.15 0.27
CA ILE A 71 -0.84 -11.87 0.99
C ILE A 71 0.23 -11.96 2.06
N LEU A 72 0.98 -10.87 2.24
CA LEU A 72 1.96 -10.76 3.31
C LEU A 72 1.23 -10.67 4.66
N PRO A 73 1.55 -11.58 5.59
CA PRO A 73 0.81 -11.65 6.85
C PRO A 73 1.09 -10.43 7.71
N HIS A 74 0.04 -9.88 8.32
CA HIS A 74 0.12 -8.81 9.30
C HIS A 74 0.90 -7.58 8.83
N PHE A 75 0.84 -7.28 7.54
CA PHE A 75 1.44 -6.06 7.00
C PHE A 75 0.68 -4.84 7.52
N GLN A 76 1.34 -4.01 8.29
CA GLN A 76 0.74 -2.85 8.94
C GLN A 76 0.75 -1.63 8.02
N THR A 77 -0.37 -0.97 7.89
CA THR A 77 -0.50 0.27 7.12
C THR A 77 -0.18 1.50 7.98
N ILE A 78 0.35 2.54 7.37
CA ILE A 78 0.64 3.83 7.99
C ILE A 78 0.13 4.91 7.05
N GLN A 79 -0.67 5.84 7.57
CA GLN A 79 -1.22 6.93 6.77
C GLN A 79 -0.30 8.14 6.77
N GLN A 80 -0.04 8.69 5.59
CA GLN A 80 0.78 9.89 5.42
C GLN A 80 0.14 11.12 6.08
N THR A 81 0.97 11.97 6.65
CA THR A 81 0.53 13.17 7.37
C THR A 81 0.62 14.45 6.54
N SER A 82 1.04 14.34 5.27
CA SER A 82 1.04 15.43 4.30
C SER A 82 0.47 14.97 2.96
N TRP A 83 0.23 15.88 2.04
CA TRP A 83 -0.25 15.52 0.70
C TRP A 83 0.86 14.96 -0.21
N TRP A 84 2.13 15.14 0.14
CA TRP A 84 3.30 14.81 -0.68
C TRP A 84 4.13 13.62 -0.18
N SER A 85 3.90 13.13 1.04
CA SER A 85 4.79 12.19 1.73
C SER A 85 4.48 10.72 1.48
N CYS A 86 3.72 10.39 0.42
CA CYS A 86 3.34 9.01 0.12
C CYS A 86 4.54 8.05 0.01
N GLY A 87 5.62 8.45 -0.68
CA GLY A 87 6.82 7.63 -0.80
C GLY A 87 7.54 7.42 0.54
N VAL A 88 7.52 8.43 1.39
CA VAL A 88 8.11 8.35 2.74
C VAL A 88 7.33 7.38 3.61
N SER A 89 6.01 7.52 3.67
CA SER A 89 5.15 6.64 4.47
C SER A 89 5.13 5.21 3.93
N ALA A 90 5.18 5.02 2.61
CA ALA A 90 5.32 3.70 2.00
C ALA A 90 6.65 3.04 2.39
N THR A 91 7.74 3.79 2.41
CA THR A 91 9.04 3.31 2.91
C THR A 91 8.95 2.91 4.38
N GLU A 92 8.34 3.76 5.22
CA GLU A 92 8.14 3.47 6.64
C GLU A 92 7.35 2.16 6.87
N MET A 93 6.31 1.91 6.07
CA MET A 93 5.53 0.66 6.13
C MET A 93 6.40 -0.57 5.85
N VAL A 94 7.26 -0.52 4.84
CA VAL A 94 8.17 -1.63 4.50
C VAL A 94 9.22 -1.85 5.60
N LEU A 95 9.82 -0.79 6.12
CA LEU A 95 10.75 -0.87 7.24
C LEU A 95 10.09 -1.46 8.48
N ASN A 96 8.86 -1.06 8.77
CA ASN A 96 8.08 -1.60 9.88
C ASN A 96 7.79 -3.09 9.71
N TYR A 97 7.42 -3.53 8.51
CA TYR A 97 7.15 -4.93 8.19
C TYR A 97 8.37 -5.83 8.46
N PHE A 98 9.55 -5.37 8.13
CA PHE A 98 10.80 -6.11 8.41
C PHE A 98 11.36 -5.89 9.83
N GLY A 99 10.69 -5.09 10.66
CA GLY A 99 11.18 -4.76 12.01
C GLY A 99 12.45 -3.88 12.01
N ALA A 100 12.74 -3.23 10.89
CA ALA A 100 13.91 -2.39 10.69
C ALA A 100 13.63 -0.90 10.88
N ARG A 101 12.38 -0.53 11.17
CA ARG A 101 11.99 0.87 11.35
C ARG A 101 12.79 1.55 12.48
N GLY A 102 13.00 0.87 13.61
CA GLY A 102 13.67 1.49 14.77
C GLY A 102 12.97 2.78 15.20
N ASP A 103 13.76 3.85 15.32
CA ASP A 103 13.28 5.20 15.67
C ASP A 103 12.92 6.06 14.43
N TRP A 104 13.05 5.51 13.22
CA TRP A 104 12.67 6.22 12.01
C TRP A 104 11.16 6.41 11.93
N ASP A 105 10.75 7.57 11.48
CA ASP A 105 9.37 7.96 11.23
C ASP A 105 9.25 8.81 9.97
N GLU A 106 8.04 9.21 9.63
CA GLU A 106 7.77 10.01 8.43
C GLU A 106 8.60 11.31 8.39
N GLU A 107 8.78 11.99 9.55
CA GLU A 107 9.53 13.22 9.63
C GLU A 107 11.01 12.98 9.36
N SER A 108 11.65 12.08 10.10
CA SER A 108 13.07 11.78 9.99
C SER A 108 13.43 11.14 8.64
N LEU A 109 12.57 10.29 8.07
CA LEU A 109 12.77 9.76 6.73
C LEU A 109 12.62 10.84 5.65
N SER A 110 11.72 11.79 5.83
CA SER A 110 11.56 12.89 4.87
C SER A 110 12.77 13.81 4.78
N GLU A 111 13.52 13.94 5.87
CA GLU A 111 14.76 14.73 5.92
C GLU A 111 15.90 14.13 5.09
N LEU A 112 15.82 12.82 4.78
CA LEU A 112 16.81 12.13 3.94
C LEU A 112 16.67 12.43 2.44
N ARG A 113 15.66 13.16 2.02
CA ARG A 113 15.47 13.60 0.63
C ARG A 113 16.31 14.83 0.34
N GLU A 114 17.63 14.67 0.27
CA GLU A 114 18.63 15.75 0.31
C GLU A 114 18.31 16.98 -0.55
N ASP A 115 17.92 16.79 -1.81
CA ASP A 115 17.73 17.91 -2.74
C ASP A 115 16.33 18.56 -2.64
N HIS A 116 15.40 17.94 -1.92
CA HIS A 116 14.00 18.34 -1.89
C HIS A 116 13.38 18.36 -0.48
N ALA A 117 14.20 18.28 0.57
CA ALA A 117 13.72 18.22 1.95
C ALA A 117 12.83 19.42 2.33
N ASP A 118 13.09 20.60 1.76
CA ASP A 118 12.32 21.84 1.93
C ASP A 118 11.24 22.06 0.84
N GLN A 119 11.20 21.18 -0.16
CA GLN A 119 10.21 21.23 -1.23
C GLN A 119 9.13 20.18 -0.96
N HIS A 120 7.95 20.64 -0.71
CA HIS A 120 6.78 19.78 -0.50
C HIS A 120 6.26 19.24 -1.83
N ILE A 121 7.09 18.49 -2.53
CA ILE A 121 6.78 17.79 -3.77
C ILE A 121 6.89 16.29 -3.53
N GLY A 122 6.41 15.49 -4.48
CA GLY A 122 6.50 14.02 -4.40
C GLY A 122 7.93 13.51 -4.22
N THR A 123 8.06 12.26 -3.89
CA THR A 123 9.34 11.56 -3.69
C THR A 123 9.69 10.79 -4.94
N CYS A 124 10.90 10.96 -5.49
CA CYS A 124 11.39 10.17 -6.62
C CYS A 124 12.01 8.84 -6.16
N LEU A 125 12.32 7.96 -7.10
CA LEU A 125 12.88 6.64 -6.79
C LEU A 125 14.24 6.76 -6.09
N ASP A 126 15.11 7.67 -6.53
CA ASP A 126 16.43 7.85 -5.92
C ASP A 126 16.34 8.24 -4.46
N GLN A 127 15.39 9.11 -4.11
CA GLN A 127 15.16 9.50 -2.72
C GLN A 127 14.66 8.33 -1.84
N ILE A 128 13.89 7.39 -2.42
CA ILE A 128 13.50 6.17 -1.70
C ILE A 128 14.71 5.26 -1.50
N ILE A 129 15.59 5.14 -2.50
CA ILE A 129 16.85 4.41 -2.40
C ILE A 129 17.69 5.00 -1.25
N ASP A 130 17.85 6.31 -1.21
CA ASP A 130 18.62 7.01 -0.17
C ASP A 130 18.09 6.72 1.24
N MET A 131 16.76 6.68 1.41
CA MET A 131 16.15 6.30 2.70
C MET A 131 16.54 4.88 3.13
N PHE A 132 16.46 3.88 2.23
CA PHE A 132 16.86 2.52 2.56
C PHE A 132 18.35 2.38 2.79
N GLU A 133 19.18 3.10 2.04
CA GLU A 133 20.64 3.13 2.24
C GLU A 133 21.01 3.74 3.59
N ALA A 134 20.35 4.83 4.00
CA ALA A 134 20.56 5.46 5.29
C ALA A 134 20.15 4.56 6.48
N VAL A 135 19.05 3.84 6.34
CA VAL A 135 18.61 2.84 7.34
C VAL A 135 19.58 1.65 7.36
N GLY A 136 20.01 1.19 6.18
CA GLY A 136 20.91 0.07 6.01
C GLY A 136 20.26 -1.31 6.21
N GLY A 137 21.04 -2.37 5.98
CA GLY A 137 20.60 -3.75 6.22
C GLY A 137 19.75 -4.36 5.10
N PHE A 138 19.70 -3.75 3.92
CA PHE A 138 18.95 -4.24 2.78
C PHE A 138 19.81 -4.37 1.53
N GLU A 139 19.50 -5.36 0.71
CA GLU A 139 19.87 -5.41 -0.70
C GLU A 139 18.68 -4.86 -1.50
N LEU A 140 18.95 -3.87 -2.35
CA LEU A 140 17.93 -3.19 -3.11
C LEU A 140 17.87 -3.69 -4.54
N GLU A 141 16.67 -3.97 -5.02
CA GLU A 141 16.35 -4.26 -6.40
C GLU A 141 15.34 -3.21 -6.89
N THR A 142 15.66 -2.52 -7.97
CA THR A 142 14.91 -1.35 -8.41
C THR A 142 14.70 -1.36 -9.92
N THR A 143 13.92 -0.42 -10.42
CA THR A 143 13.73 -0.17 -11.86
C THR A 143 15.05 -0.10 -12.61
N TYR A 144 16.12 0.43 -12.00
CA TYR A 144 17.44 0.54 -12.62
C TYR A 144 18.06 -0.81 -12.99
N ASN A 145 17.67 -1.90 -12.34
CA ASN A 145 18.11 -3.25 -12.67
C ASN A 145 17.41 -3.80 -13.92
N TYR A 146 16.32 -3.15 -14.37
CA TYR A 146 15.44 -3.60 -15.45
C TYR A 146 15.31 -2.58 -16.59
N ILE A 147 16.13 -1.55 -16.63
CA ILE A 147 16.00 -0.46 -17.58
C ILE A 147 16.06 -0.92 -19.04
N ASP A 148 16.75 -2.02 -19.31
CA ASP A 148 16.87 -2.62 -20.64
C ASP A 148 15.75 -3.64 -20.95
N ASP A 149 14.93 -4.03 -19.96
CA ASP A 149 13.85 -5.01 -20.09
C ASP A 149 12.72 -4.74 -19.08
N LEU A 150 12.02 -3.62 -19.23
CA LEU A 150 10.91 -3.24 -18.34
C LEU A 150 9.72 -4.21 -18.46
N ASP A 151 9.58 -4.95 -19.56
CA ASP A 151 8.53 -5.96 -19.74
C ASP A 151 8.69 -7.13 -18.74
N ALA A 152 9.88 -7.31 -18.17
CA ALA A 152 10.10 -8.29 -17.11
C ALA A 152 9.40 -7.90 -15.79
N VAL A 153 9.09 -6.62 -15.59
CA VAL A 153 8.38 -6.12 -14.40
C VAL A 153 6.86 -6.26 -14.61
N ASN A 154 6.38 -7.47 -14.49
CA ASN A 154 5.00 -7.89 -14.78
C ASN A 154 4.40 -8.71 -13.62
N MET A 155 3.24 -9.34 -13.83
CA MET A 155 2.61 -10.16 -12.80
C MET A 155 3.47 -11.34 -12.30
N ALA A 156 4.34 -11.89 -13.13
CA ALA A 156 5.25 -12.94 -12.68
C ALA A 156 6.27 -12.40 -11.67
N PHE A 157 6.82 -11.23 -11.93
CA PHE A 157 7.68 -10.49 -11.01
C PHE A 157 6.98 -10.21 -9.66
N ILE A 158 5.76 -9.67 -9.71
CA ILE A 158 4.96 -9.38 -8.51
C ILE A 158 4.72 -10.65 -7.70
N ARG A 159 4.28 -11.73 -8.36
CA ARG A 159 3.99 -13.01 -7.73
C ARG A 159 5.24 -13.64 -7.08
N GLU A 160 6.39 -13.52 -7.72
CA GLU A 160 7.66 -14.03 -7.20
C GLU A 160 8.01 -13.37 -5.86
N HIS A 161 8.01 -12.04 -5.82
CA HIS A 161 8.39 -11.29 -4.62
C HIS A 161 7.40 -11.48 -3.48
N VAL A 162 6.11 -11.36 -3.74
CA VAL A 162 5.08 -11.57 -2.71
C VAL A 162 5.14 -12.98 -2.13
N ARG A 163 5.35 -14.01 -2.95
CA ARG A 163 5.54 -15.40 -2.47
C ARG A 163 6.81 -15.58 -1.65
N ALA A 164 7.83 -14.81 -1.94
CA ALA A 164 9.07 -14.80 -1.16
C ALA A 164 8.94 -14.04 0.17
N GLY A 165 7.75 -13.45 0.47
CA GLY A 165 7.53 -12.67 1.68
C GLY A 165 8.04 -11.23 1.58
N ILE A 166 8.22 -10.72 0.36
CA ILE A 166 8.86 -9.42 0.12
C ILE A 166 7.83 -8.45 -0.49
N PRO A 167 7.53 -7.32 0.19
CA PRO A 167 6.69 -6.26 -0.35
C PRO A 167 7.42 -5.50 -1.46
N ILE A 168 6.64 -4.87 -2.36
CA ILE A 168 7.17 -4.10 -3.48
C ILE A 168 6.65 -2.68 -3.36
N LEU A 169 7.52 -1.70 -3.15
CA LEU A 169 7.14 -0.29 -3.30
C LEU A 169 6.96 0.00 -4.79
N VAL A 170 5.85 0.64 -5.13
CA VAL A 170 5.51 1.00 -6.50
C VAL A 170 5.03 2.44 -6.58
N GLY A 171 5.55 3.17 -7.54
CA GLY A 171 5.11 4.50 -7.89
C GLY A 171 4.37 4.48 -9.21
N TRP A 172 3.09 4.84 -9.24
CA TRP A 172 2.26 4.73 -10.42
C TRP A 172 1.21 5.85 -10.52
N ASN A 173 0.46 5.87 -11.60
CA ASN A 173 -0.55 6.90 -11.85
C ASN A 173 -1.85 6.62 -11.09
N ASP A 174 -1.74 6.67 -9.78
CA ASP A 174 -2.87 6.91 -8.92
C ASP A 174 -2.78 8.36 -8.42
N TRP A 175 -3.86 9.09 -8.35
CA TRP A 175 -3.86 10.52 -7.97
C TRP A 175 -2.92 11.45 -8.78
N GLY A 176 -2.47 11.01 -9.98
CA GLY A 176 -1.50 11.76 -10.80
C GLY A 176 -0.05 11.53 -10.39
N GLY A 177 0.23 10.46 -9.68
CA GLY A 177 1.53 10.03 -9.18
C GLY A 177 1.47 9.73 -7.69
N HIS A 178 1.54 8.45 -7.33
CA HIS A 178 1.38 8.01 -5.95
C HIS A 178 2.23 6.79 -5.65
N TRP A 179 2.82 6.75 -4.44
CA TRP A 179 3.54 5.60 -3.95
C TRP A 179 2.66 4.75 -3.05
N GLN A 180 2.65 3.46 -3.34
CA GLN A 180 1.97 2.43 -2.55
C GLN A 180 2.90 1.22 -2.38
N VAL A 181 2.47 0.25 -1.58
CA VAL A 181 3.22 -1.00 -1.39
C VAL A 181 2.35 -2.18 -1.82
N ILE A 182 2.78 -2.94 -2.83
CA ILE A 182 2.12 -4.21 -3.16
C ILE A 182 2.46 -5.22 -2.05
N ILE A 183 1.42 -5.74 -1.42
CA ILE A 183 1.51 -6.68 -0.30
C ILE A 183 0.84 -8.01 -0.59
N GLY A 184 0.12 -8.12 -1.71
CA GLY A 184 -0.58 -9.33 -2.05
C GLY A 184 -1.12 -9.31 -3.48
N TYR A 185 -1.65 -10.45 -3.89
CA TYR A 185 -2.39 -10.62 -5.13
C TYR A 185 -3.38 -11.77 -5.01
N ASP A 186 -4.42 -11.77 -5.83
CA ASP A 186 -5.32 -12.92 -6.00
C ASP A 186 -5.44 -13.25 -7.49
N THR A 187 -5.24 -14.53 -7.83
CA THR A 187 -5.39 -15.03 -9.19
C THR A 187 -6.85 -15.33 -9.56
N MET A 188 -7.79 -15.07 -8.66
CA MET A 188 -9.21 -15.43 -8.81
C MET A 188 -9.45 -16.92 -9.12
N GLY A 189 -8.42 -17.76 -8.98
CA GLY A 189 -8.47 -19.18 -9.28
C GLY A 189 -8.55 -19.53 -10.78
N THR A 190 -8.18 -18.58 -11.65
CA THR A 190 -8.17 -18.78 -13.11
C THR A 190 -6.74 -18.95 -13.65
N GLU A 191 -6.63 -19.39 -14.92
CA GLU A 191 -5.34 -19.53 -15.60
C GLU A 191 -4.89 -18.23 -16.29
N THR A 192 -5.79 -17.26 -16.44
CA THR A 192 -5.50 -15.96 -17.05
C THR A 192 -5.06 -14.94 -16.00
N THR A 193 -4.25 -13.97 -16.41
CA THR A 193 -3.89 -12.81 -15.58
C THR A 193 -4.87 -11.64 -15.72
N GLN A 194 -5.85 -11.74 -16.62
CA GLN A 194 -6.76 -10.64 -16.95
C GLN A 194 -7.71 -10.27 -15.82
N ASP A 195 -8.04 -11.22 -14.96
CA ASP A 195 -8.89 -11.04 -13.79
C ASP A 195 -8.12 -11.05 -12.46
N ASP A 196 -6.79 -11.16 -12.52
CA ASP A 196 -5.95 -10.99 -11.35
C ASP A 196 -6.16 -9.62 -10.70
N VAL A 197 -6.03 -9.60 -9.39
CA VAL A 197 -5.97 -8.35 -8.63
C VAL A 197 -4.67 -8.27 -7.83
N ILE A 198 -4.23 -7.04 -7.58
CA ILE A 198 -3.18 -6.74 -6.62
C ILE A 198 -3.80 -6.15 -5.36
N ILE A 199 -3.18 -6.43 -4.23
CA ILE A 199 -3.55 -5.87 -2.93
C ILE A 199 -2.41 -4.96 -2.50
N VAL A 200 -2.76 -3.74 -2.16
CA VAL A 200 -1.78 -2.72 -1.79
C VAL A 200 -2.00 -2.21 -0.37
N ALA A 201 -0.93 -1.77 0.27
CA ALA A 201 -0.96 -0.86 1.39
C ALA A 201 -0.80 0.56 0.85
N ASP A 202 -1.78 1.41 1.14
CA ASP A 202 -1.92 2.76 0.63
C ASP A 202 -1.74 3.78 1.75
N PRO A 203 -0.73 4.65 1.69
CA PRO A 203 -0.53 5.68 2.69
C PRO A 203 -1.54 6.84 2.60
N TYR A 204 -2.31 6.95 1.51
CA TYR A 204 -3.35 7.96 1.33
C TYR A 204 -4.71 7.33 1.03
N ASP A 205 -5.13 6.41 1.87
CA ASP A 205 -6.40 5.74 1.73
C ASP A 205 -7.56 6.66 2.12
N THR A 206 -8.11 7.35 1.14
CA THR A 206 -9.18 8.34 1.32
C THR A 206 -10.40 8.09 0.45
N THR A 207 -10.39 7.08 -0.41
CA THR A 207 -11.39 6.88 -1.45
C THR A 207 -12.14 5.58 -1.39
N ASP A 208 -11.63 4.60 -0.72
CA ASP A 208 -12.34 3.36 -0.60
C ASP A 208 -13.38 3.41 0.54
N HIS A 209 -14.00 2.29 0.82
CA HIS A 209 -15.10 2.21 1.76
C HIS A 209 -14.67 2.34 3.23
N ASN A 210 -13.46 1.91 3.54
CA ASN A 210 -12.88 1.99 4.89
C ASN A 210 -11.49 2.61 4.82
N GLN A 211 -11.21 3.52 5.72
CA GLN A 211 -9.88 4.11 5.82
C GLN A 211 -8.96 3.20 6.64
N ASP A 212 -8.59 2.05 6.09
CA ASP A 212 -7.72 1.08 6.75
C ASP A 212 -6.33 0.95 6.10
N GLY A 213 -6.09 1.71 5.07
CA GLY A 213 -4.83 1.73 4.37
C GLY A 213 -4.66 0.54 3.44
N TYR A 214 -5.71 -0.21 3.09
CA TYR A 214 -5.62 -1.28 2.12
C TYR A 214 -6.49 -0.99 0.91
N GLY A 215 -5.96 -1.28 -0.27
CA GLY A 215 -6.66 -1.15 -1.53
C GLY A 215 -6.56 -2.41 -2.40
N VAL A 216 -7.48 -2.57 -3.34
CA VAL A 216 -7.47 -3.65 -4.31
C VAL A 216 -7.63 -3.08 -5.71
N TYR A 217 -6.72 -3.43 -6.61
CA TYR A 217 -6.75 -2.97 -7.98
C TYR A 217 -6.70 -4.15 -8.96
N SER A 218 -7.33 -3.99 -10.13
CA SER A 218 -7.10 -4.91 -11.25
C SER A 218 -5.62 -4.87 -11.63
N ALA A 219 -4.99 -6.03 -11.71
CA ALA A 219 -3.57 -6.15 -12.04
C ALA A 219 -3.25 -5.59 -13.43
N GLU A 220 -4.09 -5.87 -14.43
CA GLU A 220 -3.93 -5.35 -15.79
C GLU A 220 -4.03 -3.82 -15.83
N ARG A 221 -4.94 -3.24 -15.03
CA ARG A 221 -5.10 -1.80 -14.97
C ARG A 221 -3.91 -1.13 -14.29
N PHE A 222 -3.39 -1.74 -13.25
CA PHE A 222 -2.17 -1.27 -12.59
C PHE A 222 -0.98 -1.31 -13.56
N LEU A 223 -0.73 -2.44 -14.20
CA LEU A 223 0.40 -2.58 -15.14
C LEU A 223 0.31 -1.60 -16.31
N TYR A 224 -0.89 -1.33 -16.82
CA TYR A 224 -1.10 -0.32 -17.87
C TYR A 224 -0.79 1.11 -17.42
N ASN A 225 -1.02 1.41 -16.14
CA ASN A 225 -0.82 2.73 -15.54
C ASN A 225 0.44 2.80 -14.66
N PHE A 226 1.40 1.88 -14.85
CA PHE A 226 2.62 1.82 -14.07
C PHE A 226 3.62 2.90 -14.52
N THR A 227 3.20 4.14 -14.40
CA THR A 227 3.93 5.35 -14.80
C THR A 227 3.44 6.54 -13.98
N PHE A 228 4.28 7.52 -13.75
CA PHE A 228 3.91 8.83 -13.18
C PHE A 228 3.44 9.83 -14.26
N TYR A 229 3.36 9.44 -15.52
CA TYR A 229 2.96 10.31 -16.63
C TYR A 229 3.70 11.67 -16.67
N ASN A 230 5.02 11.65 -16.60
CA ASN A 230 5.87 12.84 -16.58
C ASN A 230 5.59 13.79 -15.39
N PHE A 231 5.29 13.24 -14.24
CA PHE A 231 5.24 14.01 -13.00
C PHE A 231 6.60 14.66 -12.73
N PHE A 232 7.68 13.90 -12.92
CA PHE A 232 9.03 14.42 -12.94
C PHE A 232 9.37 14.88 -14.36
N SER A 233 9.96 16.09 -14.49
CA SER A 233 10.31 16.64 -15.80
C SER A 233 11.48 15.88 -16.42
N GLU A 234 11.56 15.84 -17.76
CA GLU A 234 12.72 15.27 -18.45
C GLU A 234 14.05 15.94 -18.05
N GLU A 235 14.01 17.21 -17.65
CA GLU A 235 15.17 17.99 -17.24
C GLU A 235 15.70 17.56 -15.86
N SER A 236 14.85 16.98 -15.01
CA SER A 236 15.27 16.45 -13.71
C SER A 236 16.06 15.15 -13.84
N GLY A 237 15.85 14.40 -14.93
CA GLY A 237 16.48 13.09 -15.14
C GLY A 237 15.88 11.95 -14.31
N GLU A 238 14.84 12.22 -13.55
CA GLU A 238 14.19 11.22 -12.69
C GLU A 238 13.27 10.31 -13.48
N LEU A 239 13.19 9.05 -13.05
CA LEU A 239 12.34 8.05 -13.70
C LEU A 239 10.85 8.35 -13.47
N ASN A 240 10.06 8.16 -14.52
CA ASN A 240 8.60 8.21 -14.45
C ASN A 240 7.94 6.85 -14.65
N ASP A 241 8.57 5.94 -15.37
CA ASP A 241 7.98 4.68 -15.78
C ASP A 241 8.48 3.52 -14.93
N TYR A 242 7.58 2.62 -14.56
CA TYR A 242 7.87 1.41 -13.80
C TYR A 242 8.67 1.66 -12.51
N CYS A 243 8.41 2.76 -11.83
CA CYS A 243 9.13 3.10 -10.60
C CYS A 243 8.80 2.10 -9.49
N PHE A 244 9.77 1.26 -9.13
CA PHE A 244 9.64 0.33 -8.02
C PHE A 244 10.92 0.17 -7.23
N LEU A 245 10.76 -0.29 -5.99
CA LEU A 245 11.85 -0.74 -5.13
C LEU A 245 11.42 -1.99 -4.35
N VAL A 246 12.26 -2.97 -4.36
CA VAL A 246 12.21 -4.18 -3.54
C VAL A 246 13.39 -4.15 -2.57
N ALA A 247 13.11 -4.18 -1.28
CA ALA A 247 14.13 -4.21 -0.23
C ALA A 247 14.19 -5.62 0.37
N LYS A 248 15.32 -6.30 0.17
CA LYS A 248 15.57 -7.65 0.69
C LYS A 248 16.47 -7.55 1.93
N PRO A 249 15.99 -7.96 3.13
CA PRO A 249 16.83 -7.94 4.32
C PRO A 249 18.11 -8.74 4.14
N GLN A 250 19.25 -8.16 4.50
CA GLN A 250 20.53 -8.85 4.53
C GLN A 250 20.61 -9.74 5.79
N ALA A 251 21.18 -10.93 5.63
CA ALA A 251 21.29 -11.92 6.71
C ALA A 251 22.31 -11.51 7.79
#